data_c15c619178301e8ea5029edc5e89f108
#
_entry.id   c15c619178301e8ea5029edc5e89f108
#
_cell.length_a   1.000
_cell.length_b   1.000
_cell.length_c   1.000
_cell.angle_alpha   90.00
_cell.angle_beta   90.00
_cell.angle_gamma   90.00
#
_symmetry.space_group_name_H-M   'P 1'
#
loop_
_entity.id
_entity.type
_entity.pdbx_description
1 polymer ?
#
loop_
_entity_poly.entity_id
_entity_poly.type
_entity_poly.pdbx_seq_one_letter_code
_entity_poly.pdbx_strand_id
1 'polypeptide(L)'
;MSKLIAFDEEARRGLERGMNILADAVKVTLGPKGRNVVLEKKWGAPTITNDGVSIAKEIELEDPYEKIGAELVKEVAKKTDDVAGDGTTTATVLAQALVREGLRNVAAGANPMSLKRGIEAAVAAVSEHLLNVAKPVETKEQIAATASISAADTTVGELIAEAMDKVGKEGVITVEESNTFGLELELTEGMRFDKGYISAYFVTDTERMEAQMDDAYILIHEGKISNVKDLLPLLEKVMQSGKGLAIIAEDVDGEALSTLVVNKIRGTFKSVAVKAPGFGDRRKAMLQDIAILTGGQVISETVGLKLENAGLELLGRARKVTISKDETTIVEGAGDADQIQGRVNQIRAEIENSDSDYDREKLQERLAKLAGGVAVIKVGAATEVELKERKHRIEDAVRNAKAAVEEGIVAGGGVALLQAAVSAFDKLDLTGDEATGANIVKVALSAPLKQIAINAGLEGGVVAEKVAGLPQGHGLNAATGEYVDMLAAGVPDPAKVVRSALQNAASIAALFLTTEAVVADKPEKASAPAGGAPDMGGMDF
;
A
#
# COMPACT_ATOMS: atom_id res chain seq x y z
N MET A 1 29.54 17.14 1.86
CA MET A 1 29.23 16.92 3.29
C MET A 1 30.20 15.87 3.85
N SER A 2 30.70 16.07 5.08
CA SER A 2 31.55 15.07 5.75
C SER A 2 30.69 13.92 6.26
N LYS A 3 31.23 12.69 6.23
CA LYS A 3 30.52 11.49 6.71
C LYS A 3 31.02 11.10 8.11
N LEU A 4 30.12 10.50 8.88
CA LEU A 4 30.41 9.75 10.09
C LEU A 4 30.41 8.27 9.71
N ILE A 5 31.40 7.52 10.17
CA ILE A 5 31.49 6.09 9.90
C ILE A 5 31.63 5.36 11.23
N ALA A 6 30.75 4.41 11.46
CA ALA A 6 30.83 3.47 12.57
C ALA A 6 31.01 2.06 12.05
N PHE A 7 31.67 1.20 12.80
CA PHE A 7 31.95 -0.17 12.44
C PHE A 7 31.48 -1.13 13.53
N ASP A 8 31.39 -2.40 13.19
CA ASP A 8 31.18 -3.51 14.11
C ASP A 8 29.94 -3.30 15.05
N GLU A 9 30.17 -3.49 16.32
CA GLU A 9 29.14 -3.45 17.35
C GLU A 9 28.56 -2.03 17.54
N GLU A 10 29.36 -0.98 17.39
CA GLU A 10 28.88 0.41 17.51
C GLU A 10 27.84 0.72 16.43
N ALA A 11 28.11 0.32 15.19
CA ALA A 11 27.20 0.47 14.07
C ALA A 11 25.88 -0.28 14.36
N ARG A 12 25.97 -1.56 14.71
CA ARG A 12 24.80 -2.40 14.98
C ARG A 12 23.94 -1.90 16.13
N ARG A 13 24.58 -1.44 17.24
CA ARG A 13 23.84 -0.88 18.39
C ARG A 13 23.12 0.42 18.07
N GLY A 14 23.72 1.30 17.26
CA GLY A 14 23.07 2.53 16.82
C GLY A 14 21.79 2.22 16.01
N LEU A 15 21.93 1.34 15.02
CA LEU A 15 20.79 0.88 14.23
C LEU A 15 19.70 0.21 15.09
N GLU A 16 20.09 -0.68 16.03
CA GLU A 16 19.14 -1.38 16.91
C GLU A 16 18.35 -0.41 17.80
N ARG A 17 19.00 0.61 18.37
CA ARG A 17 18.29 1.61 19.17
C ARG A 17 17.23 2.34 18.33
N GLY A 18 17.60 2.80 17.14
CA GLY A 18 16.66 3.48 16.25
C GLY A 18 15.47 2.61 15.84
N MET A 19 15.74 1.36 15.47
CA MET A 19 14.70 0.36 15.21
C MET A 19 13.78 0.18 16.42
N ASN A 20 14.34 0.01 17.62
CA ASN A 20 13.54 -0.22 18.82
C ASN A 20 12.65 0.97 19.16
N ILE A 21 13.15 2.20 19.05
CA ILE A 21 12.37 3.42 19.31
C ILE A 21 11.13 3.45 18.39
N LEU A 22 11.30 3.21 17.11
CA LEU A 22 10.19 3.18 16.17
C LEU A 22 9.24 2.01 16.45
N ALA A 23 9.75 0.80 16.58
CA ALA A 23 8.92 -0.39 16.80
C ALA A 23 8.14 -0.31 18.12
N ASP A 24 8.73 0.24 19.17
CA ASP A 24 8.08 0.41 20.48
C ASP A 24 6.92 1.42 20.41
N ALA A 25 7.03 2.45 19.57
CA ALA A 25 5.95 3.40 19.33
C ALA A 25 4.81 2.78 18.51
N VAL A 26 5.13 1.94 17.51
CA VAL A 26 4.13 1.33 16.62
C VAL A 26 3.40 0.16 17.28
N LYS A 27 4.11 -0.74 17.99
CA LYS A 27 3.54 -2.00 18.52
C LYS A 27 2.41 -1.84 19.54
N VAL A 28 2.27 -0.65 20.16
CA VAL A 28 1.21 -0.36 21.14
C VAL A 28 -0.17 -0.34 20.50
N THR A 29 -0.25 -0.23 19.17
CA THR A 29 -1.48 -0.20 18.40
C THR A 29 -2.01 -1.58 18.04
N LEU A 30 -1.22 -2.65 18.20
CA LEU A 30 -1.54 -3.98 17.70
C LEU A 30 -2.65 -4.66 18.50
N GLY A 31 -3.65 -5.19 17.79
CA GLY A 31 -4.73 -6.01 18.32
C GLY A 31 -5.93 -5.21 18.83
N PRO A 32 -7.02 -5.90 19.25
CA PRO A 32 -8.31 -5.28 19.57
C PRO A 32 -8.27 -4.37 20.81
N LYS A 33 -7.25 -4.49 21.65
CA LYS A 33 -7.00 -3.60 22.80
C LYS A 33 -5.76 -2.72 22.60
N GLY A 34 -5.30 -2.61 21.37
CA GLY A 34 -4.28 -1.64 20.95
C GLY A 34 -4.75 -0.20 21.19
N ARG A 35 -3.80 0.71 21.35
CA ARG A 35 -4.07 2.12 21.66
C ARG A 35 -3.60 3.01 20.53
N ASN A 36 -4.22 4.17 20.42
CA ASN A 36 -3.83 5.19 19.46
C ASN A 36 -2.54 5.90 19.87
N VAL A 37 -1.82 6.40 18.89
CA VAL A 37 -0.66 7.27 19.04
C VAL A 37 -1.05 8.67 18.57
N VAL A 38 -0.57 9.69 19.28
CA VAL A 38 -0.77 11.09 18.92
C VAL A 38 0.46 11.58 18.18
N LEU A 39 0.26 12.08 16.97
CA LEU A 39 1.33 12.62 16.12
C LEU A 39 1.22 14.14 16.07
N GLU A 40 2.31 14.84 16.36
CA GLU A 40 2.40 16.29 16.19
C GLU A 40 2.44 16.63 14.69
N LYS A 41 1.70 17.64 14.30
CA LYS A 41 1.80 18.21 12.95
C LYS A 41 2.43 19.60 13.00
N LYS A 42 3.35 19.89 12.10
CA LYS A 42 3.97 21.23 11.99
C LYS A 42 2.94 22.33 11.72
N TRP A 43 1.84 21.98 11.05
CA TRP A 43 0.72 22.85 10.71
C TRP A 43 -0.59 22.08 10.93
N GLY A 44 -1.52 22.70 11.65
CA GLY A 44 -2.84 22.11 11.94
C GLY A 44 -2.93 21.42 13.30
N ALA A 45 -3.99 20.65 13.51
CA ALA A 45 -4.21 19.88 14.74
C ALA A 45 -3.37 18.59 14.75
N PRO A 46 -2.97 18.10 15.96
CA PRO A 46 -2.34 16.79 16.09
C PRO A 46 -3.23 15.68 15.48
N THR A 47 -2.61 14.69 14.87
CA THR A 47 -3.31 13.50 14.35
C THR A 47 -3.31 12.40 15.40
N ILE A 48 -4.44 11.75 15.61
CA ILE A 48 -4.59 10.57 16.46
C ILE A 48 -4.84 9.39 15.53
N THR A 49 -3.97 8.39 15.57
CA THR A 49 -4.05 7.22 14.68
C THR A 49 -3.53 5.96 15.35
N ASN A 50 -3.99 4.81 14.87
CA ASN A 50 -3.45 3.49 15.19
C ASN A 50 -2.83 2.82 13.95
N ASP A 51 -2.80 3.48 12.81
CA ASP A 51 -2.14 2.97 11.61
C ASP A 51 -0.61 2.98 11.75
N GLY A 52 -0.02 1.78 11.64
CA GLY A 52 1.41 1.58 11.85
C GLY A 52 2.28 2.30 10.82
N VAL A 53 1.86 2.40 9.56
CA VAL A 53 2.66 3.07 8.53
C VAL A 53 2.65 4.59 8.72
N SER A 54 1.51 5.17 9.08
CA SER A 54 1.40 6.60 9.38
C SER A 54 2.25 6.98 10.59
N ILE A 55 2.23 6.17 11.66
CA ILE A 55 3.08 6.40 12.84
C ILE A 55 4.55 6.29 12.45
N ALA A 56 4.93 5.26 11.72
CA ALA A 56 6.32 5.04 11.33
C ALA A 56 6.88 6.20 10.49
N LYS A 57 6.11 6.73 9.54
CA LYS A 57 6.52 7.84 8.66
C LYS A 57 6.87 9.13 9.43
N GLU A 58 6.17 9.42 10.52
CA GLU A 58 6.35 10.65 11.31
C GLU A 58 7.52 10.58 12.31
N ILE A 59 8.07 9.39 12.59
CA ILE A 59 9.18 9.26 13.54
C ILE A 59 10.48 9.67 12.88
N GLU A 60 11.05 10.80 13.31
CA GLU A 60 12.39 11.26 12.95
C GLU A 60 13.29 11.29 14.18
N LEU A 61 14.52 10.78 14.07
CA LEU A 61 15.48 10.71 15.15
C LEU A 61 16.68 11.62 14.88
N GLU A 62 17.23 12.23 15.95
CA GLU A 62 18.34 13.18 15.84
C GLU A 62 19.69 12.49 15.64
N ASP A 63 19.90 11.34 16.29
CA ASP A 63 21.14 10.57 16.15
C ASP A 63 21.22 9.96 14.74
N PRO A 64 22.31 10.20 13.98
CA PRO A 64 22.44 9.74 12.61
C PRO A 64 22.36 8.23 12.43
N TYR A 65 22.84 7.45 13.39
CA TYR A 65 22.82 5.99 13.33
C TYR A 65 21.43 5.44 13.71
N GLU A 66 20.81 6.01 14.73
CA GLU A 66 19.44 5.68 15.13
C GLU A 66 18.44 6.02 14.03
N LYS A 67 18.63 7.17 13.37
CA LYS A 67 17.82 7.56 12.19
C LYS A 67 17.85 6.49 11.11
N ILE A 68 19.03 5.97 10.74
CA ILE A 68 19.16 4.93 9.72
C ILE A 68 18.45 3.64 10.17
N GLY A 69 18.59 3.26 11.45
CA GLY A 69 17.88 2.10 12.01
C GLY A 69 16.36 2.24 11.95
N ALA A 70 15.83 3.41 12.26
CA ALA A 70 14.41 3.71 12.13
C ALA A 70 13.96 3.67 10.66
N GLU A 71 14.72 4.28 9.72
CA GLU A 71 14.41 4.26 8.29
C GLU A 71 14.32 2.85 7.70
N LEU A 72 15.17 1.91 8.13
CA LEU A 72 15.08 0.51 7.71
C LEU A 72 13.74 -0.13 8.13
N VAL A 73 13.22 0.19 9.31
CA VAL A 73 11.92 -0.33 9.75
C VAL A 73 10.74 0.40 9.10
N LYS A 74 10.89 1.70 8.80
CA LYS A 74 9.91 2.41 7.96
C LYS A 74 9.73 1.72 6.61
N GLU A 75 10.83 1.25 6.02
CA GLU A 75 10.78 0.54 4.74
C GLU A 75 10.04 -0.81 4.86
N VAL A 76 10.15 -1.52 6.00
CA VAL A 76 9.35 -2.72 6.28
C VAL A 76 7.86 -2.40 6.28
N ALA A 77 7.45 -1.39 7.05
CA ALA A 77 6.05 -0.99 7.15
C ALA A 77 5.50 -0.55 5.78
N LYS A 78 6.25 0.32 5.07
CA LYS A 78 5.87 0.81 3.75
C LYS A 78 5.71 -0.31 2.72
N LYS A 79 6.68 -1.22 2.61
CA LYS A 79 6.59 -2.34 1.67
C LYS A 79 5.46 -3.30 1.97
N THR A 80 5.13 -3.47 3.24
CA THR A 80 4.00 -4.31 3.64
C THR A 80 2.68 -3.65 3.26
N ASP A 81 2.55 -2.34 3.47
CA ASP A 81 1.41 -1.56 2.99
C ASP A 81 1.26 -1.62 1.46
N ASP A 82 2.35 -1.39 0.72
CA ASP A 82 2.36 -1.41 -0.75
C ASP A 82 1.89 -2.77 -1.33
N VAL A 83 2.24 -3.90 -0.69
CA VAL A 83 1.95 -5.26 -1.20
C VAL A 83 0.61 -5.78 -0.71
N ALA A 84 0.28 -5.58 0.55
CA ALA A 84 -0.86 -6.22 1.22
C ALA A 84 -1.92 -5.23 1.72
N GLY A 85 -1.59 -3.94 1.79
CA GLY A 85 -2.49 -2.88 2.22
C GLY A 85 -2.84 -2.89 3.71
N ASP A 86 -2.25 -3.81 4.48
CA ASP A 86 -2.43 -3.96 5.93
C ASP A 86 -1.24 -4.75 6.51
N GLY A 87 -1.24 -4.98 7.83
CA GLY A 87 -0.21 -5.77 8.53
C GLY A 87 1.08 -5.02 8.83
N THR A 88 1.11 -3.71 8.68
CA THR A 88 2.29 -2.86 8.89
C THR A 88 2.83 -2.94 10.31
N THR A 89 1.95 -2.94 11.30
CA THR A 89 2.31 -3.12 12.72
C THR A 89 2.84 -4.52 12.99
N THR A 90 2.22 -5.57 12.43
CA THR A 90 2.68 -6.96 12.55
C THR A 90 4.08 -7.12 11.94
N ALA A 91 4.33 -6.54 10.76
CA ALA A 91 5.62 -6.57 10.10
C ALA A 91 6.71 -5.87 10.93
N THR A 92 6.39 -4.74 11.54
CA THR A 92 7.28 -3.98 12.43
C THR A 92 7.65 -4.80 13.68
N VAL A 93 6.67 -5.47 14.30
CA VAL A 93 6.88 -6.35 15.46
C VAL A 93 7.75 -7.55 15.10
N LEU A 94 7.50 -8.17 13.95
CA LEU A 94 8.32 -9.27 13.44
C LEU A 94 9.75 -8.83 13.14
N ALA A 95 9.94 -7.67 12.50
CA ALA A 95 11.28 -7.12 12.22
C ALA A 95 12.06 -6.89 13.52
N GLN A 96 11.43 -6.26 14.52
CA GLN A 96 12.05 -6.07 15.84
C GLN A 96 12.47 -7.39 16.47
N ALA A 97 11.59 -8.41 16.45
CA ALA A 97 11.87 -9.71 17.04
C ALA A 97 13.02 -10.44 16.33
N LEU A 98 13.00 -10.45 14.98
CA LEU A 98 14.04 -11.06 14.15
C LEU A 98 15.42 -10.41 14.37
N VAL A 99 15.47 -9.07 14.36
CA VAL A 99 16.73 -8.35 14.55
C VAL A 99 17.27 -8.56 15.97
N ARG A 100 16.44 -8.44 17.00
CA ARG A 100 16.87 -8.63 18.40
C ARG A 100 17.41 -10.04 18.65
N GLU A 101 16.72 -11.05 18.17
CA GLU A 101 17.18 -12.44 18.32
C GLU A 101 18.40 -12.72 17.45
N GLY A 102 18.43 -12.18 16.22
CA GLY A 102 19.57 -12.30 15.31
C GLY A 102 20.84 -11.66 15.87
N LEU A 103 20.76 -10.43 16.38
CA LEU A 103 21.92 -9.75 16.97
C LEU A 103 22.50 -10.47 18.19
N ARG A 104 21.67 -11.14 19.01
CA ARG A 104 22.15 -11.99 20.11
C ARG A 104 23.03 -13.12 19.60
N ASN A 105 22.62 -13.76 18.51
CA ASN A 105 23.37 -14.85 17.89
C ASN A 105 24.65 -14.36 17.19
N VAL A 106 24.61 -13.19 16.52
CA VAL A 106 25.81 -12.54 15.95
C VAL A 106 26.81 -12.20 17.05
N ALA A 107 26.36 -11.62 18.17
CA ALA A 107 27.20 -11.33 19.33
C ALA A 107 27.79 -12.60 19.97
N ALA A 108 27.10 -13.74 19.86
CA ALA A 108 27.59 -15.05 20.28
C ALA A 108 28.59 -15.70 19.30
N GLY A 109 28.89 -15.05 18.17
CA GLY A 109 29.87 -15.50 17.19
C GLY A 109 29.32 -16.28 16.00
N ALA A 110 27.99 -16.33 15.82
CA ALA A 110 27.38 -16.94 14.64
C ALA A 110 27.70 -16.13 13.36
N ASN A 111 27.93 -16.81 12.22
CA ASN A 111 28.22 -16.18 10.96
C ASN A 111 26.95 -15.50 10.38
N PRO A 112 26.93 -14.15 10.22
CA PRO A 112 25.73 -13.42 9.77
C PRO A 112 25.20 -13.88 8.40
N MET A 113 26.10 -14.27 7.47
CA MET A 113 25.70 -14.73 6.13
C MET A 113 25.04 -16.11 6.17
N SER A 114 25.45 -16.99 7.10
CA SER A 114 24.81 -18.28 7.31
C SER A 114 23.48 -18.13 8.04
N LEU A 115 23.41 -17.23 9.02
CA LEU A 115 22.14 -16.86 9.67
C LEU A 115 21.12 -16.37 8.62
N LYS A 116 21.55 -15.48 7.71
CA LYS A 116 20.70 -14.97 6.62
C LYS A 116 20.11 -16.12 5.78
N ARG A 117 20.93 -17.08 5.32
CA ARG A 117 20.44 -18.22 4.54
C ARG A 117 19.42 -19.05 5.31
N GLY A 118 19.69 -19.29 6.59
CA GLY A 118 18.76 -20.01 7.47
C GLY A 118 17.44 -19.28 7.68
N ILE A 119 17.48 -17.95 7.84
CA ILE A 119 16.28 -17.09 7.93
C ILE A 119 15.48 -17.18 6.62
N GLU A 120 16.13 -17.03 5.46
CA GLU A 120 15.47 -17.10 4.15
C GLU A 120 14.80 -18.45 3.91
N ALA A 121 15.48 -19.55 4.24
CA ALA A 121 14.92 -20.91 4.13
C ALA A 121 13.69 -21.11 5.05
N ALA A 122 13.77 -20.65 6.29
CA ALA A 122 12.68 -20.74 7.25
C ALA A 122 11.46 -19.91 6.82
N VAL A 123 11.68 -18.70 6.35
CA VAL A 123 10.61 -17.81 5.87
C VAL A 123 9.92 -18.40 4.64
N ALA A 124 10.67 -19.01 3.73
CA ALA A 124 10.08 -19.72 2.59
C ALA A 124 9.18 -20.88 3.04
N ALA A 125 9.63 -21.70 3.99
CA ALA A 125 8.85 -22.81 4.53
C ALA A 125 7.58 -22.35 5.27
N VAL A 126 7.68 -21.29 6.09
CA VAL A 126 6.51 -20.71 6.77
C VAL A 126 5.54 -20.10 5.77
N SER A 127 6.02 -19.41 4.74
CA SER A 127 5.18 -18.84 3.70
C SER A 127 4.40 -19.90 2.93
N GLU A 128 5.05 -21.00 2.56
CA GLU A 128 4.39 -22.15 1.94
C GLU A 128 3.36 -22.80 2.88
N HIS A 129 3.71 -22.96 4.16
CA HIS A 129 2.79 -23.49 5.16
C HIS A 129 1.53 -22.64 5.31
N LEU A 130 1.69 -21.30 5.39
CA LEU A 130 0.56 -20.38 5.50
C LEU A 130 -0.39 -20.49 4.31
N LEU A 131 0.13 -20.58 3.08
CA LEU A 131 -0.67 -20.77 1.88
C LEU A 131 -1.40 -22.13 1.88
N ASN A 132 -0.75 -23.19 2.38
CA ASN A 132 -1.34 -24.53 2.44
C ASN A 132 -2.47 -24.66 3.47
N VAL A 133 -2.42 -23.88 4.57
CA VAL A 133 -3.47 -23.91 5.61
C VAL A 133 -4.53 -22.83 5.39
N ALA A 134 -4.30 -21.91 4.46
CA ALA A 134 -5.26 -20.86 4.12
C ALA A 134 -6.56 -21.45 3.59
N LYS A 135 -7.68 -20.93 4.08
CA LYS A 135 -9.01 -21.29 3.59
C LYS A 135 -9.49 -20.25 2.59
N PRO A 136 -9.95 -20.66 1.40
CA PRO A 136 -10.50 -19.69 0.43
C PRO A 136 -11.69 -18.96 1.04
N VAL A 137 -11.82 -17.69 0.65
CA VAL A 137 -12.98 -16.86 1.03
C VAL A 137 -14.09 -17.11 0.03
N GLU A 138 -15.17 -17.71 0.49
CA GLU A 138 -16.29 -18.16 -0.33
C GLU A 138 -17.57 -17.36 -0.05
N THR A 139 -17.71 -16.80 1.15
CA THR A 139 -18.95 -16.16 1.59
C THR A 139 -18.77 -14.67 1.89
N LYS A 140 -19.88 -13.93 1.75
CA LYS A 140 -19.96 -12.50 2.09
C LYS A 140 -19.62 -12.24 3.56
N GLU A 141 -20.04 -13.15 4.45
CA GLU A 141 -19.80 -13.06 5.89
C GLU A 141 -18.29 -13.16 6.22
N GLN A 142 -17.53 -13.97 5.48
CA GLN A 142 -16.08 -14.07 5.65
C GLN A 142 -15.38 -12.79 5.20
N ILE A 143 -15.82 -12.18 4.11
CA ILE A 143 -15.32 -10.87 3.66
C ILE A 143 -15.63 -9.81 4.71
N ALA A 144 -16.88 -9.77 5.18
CA ALA A 144 -17.32 -8.82 6.21
C ALA A 144 -16.52 -8.97 7.50
N ALA A 145 -16.26 -10.19 7.96
CA ALA A 145 -15.47 -10.45 9.17
C ALA A 145 -14.03 -9.93 9.02
N THR A 146 -13.38 -10.21 7.88
CA THR A 146 -12.01 -9.76 7.61
C THR A 146 -11.92 -8.22 7.57
N ALA A 147 -12.84 -7.59 6.83
CA ALA A 147 -12.89 -6.13 6.72
C ALA A 147 -13.25 -5.46 8.06
N SER A 148 -14.14 -6.07 8.86
CA SER A 148 -14.52 -5.56 10.19
C SER A 148 -13.36 -5.52 11.17
N ILE A 149 -12.46 -6.50 11.11
CA ILE A 149 -11.26 -6.54 11.97
C ILE A 149 -10.33 -5.40 11.60
N SER A 150 -10.04 -5.23 10.32
CA SER A 150 -9.16 -4.16 9.83
C SER A 150 -9.74 -2.77 10.12
N ALA A 151 -11.05 -2.58 9.87
CA ALA A 151 -11.74 -1.33 10.16
C ALA A 151 -12.03 -1.09 11.66
N ALA A 152 -11.91 -2.10 12.50
CA ALA A 152 -12.41 -2.09 13.89
C ALA A 152 -13.90 -1.66 14.01
N ASP A 153 -14.70 -1.94 12.95
CA ASP A 153 -16.11 -1.54 12.83
C ASP A 153 -16.87 -2.56 11.95
N THR A 154 -17.89 -3.20 12.53
CA THR A 154 -18.68 -4.21 11.83
C THR A 154 -19.53 -3.62 10.70
N THR A 155 -20.02 -2.38 10.86
CA THR A 155 -20.81 -1.70 9.84
C THR A 155 -19.98 -1.42 8.58
N VAL A 156 -18.73 -1.03 8.78
CA VAL A 156 -17.78 -0.85 7.67
C VAL A 156 -17.51 -2.18 6.96
N GLY A 157 -17.30 -3.25 7.73
CA GLY A 157 -17.06 -4.57 7.15
C GLY A 157 -18.22 -5.09 6.31
N GLU A 158 -19.45 -4.94 6.80
CA GLU A 158 -20.67 -5.30 6.07
C GLU A 158 -20.81 -4.49 4.77
N LEU A 159 -20.53 -3.18 4.82
CA LEU A 159 -20.60 -2.30 3.66
C LEU A 159 -19.56 -2.67 2.59
N ILE A 160 -18.32 -3.00 3.01
CA ILE A 160 -17.26 -3.46 2.11
C ILE A 160 -17.65 -4.79 1.45
N ALA A 161 -18.18 -5.74 2.22
CA ALA A 161 -18.64 -7.01 1.69
C ALA A 161 -19.80 -6.83 0.70
N GLU A 162 -20.72 -5.90 0.95
CA GLU A 162 -21.78 -5.54 0.01
C GLU A 162 -21.19 -4.92 -1.28
N ALA A 163 -20.23 -4.01 -1.14
CA ALA A 163 -19.55 -3.41 -2.28
C ALA A 163 -18.87 -4.48 -3.14
N MET A 164 -18.12 -5.40 -2.52
CA MET A 164 -17.44 -6.49 -3.24
C MET A 164 -18.41 -7.47 -3.92
N ASP A 165 -19.55 -7.74 -3.30
CA ASP A 165 -20.59 -8.58 -3.88
C ASP A 165 -21.18 -7.95 -5.16
N LYS A 166 -21.38 -6.63 -5.15
CA LYS A 166 -21.95 -5.88 -6.29
C LYS A 166 -20.98 -5.70 -7.46
N VAL A 167 -19.72 -5.38 -7.19
CA VAL A 167 -18.71 -5.14 -8.25
C VAL A 167 -17.93 -6.38 -8.63
N GLY A 168 -18.04 -7.47 -7.86
CA GLY A 168 -17.29 -8.71 -8.06
C GLY A 168 -15.85 -8.65 -7.53
N LYS A 169 -15.15 -9.78 -7.62
CA LYS A 169 -13.79 -9.95 -7.07
C LYS A 169 -12.76 -9.01 -7.70
N GLU A 170 -12.89 -8.77 -8.99
CA GLU A 170 -12.02 -7.87 -9.77
C GLU A 170 -12.50 -6.41 -9.77
N GLY A 171 -13.65 -6.15 -9.15
CA GLY A 171 -14.27 -4.84 -9.12
C GLY A 171 -13.46 -3.80 -8.34
N VAL A 172 -13.71 -2.54 -8.67
CA VAL A 172 -13.04 -1.41 -8.04
C VAL A 172 -13.89 -0.88 -6.90
N ILE A 173 -13.27 -0.71 -5.72
CA ILE A 173 -13.88 -0.01 -4.59
C ILE A 173 -13.00 1.18 -4.28
N THR A 174 -13.60 2.37 -4.26
CA THR A 174 -12.95 3.63 -3.87
C THR A 174 -13.63 4.20 -2.64
N VAL A 175 -12.87 4.98 -1.87
CA VAL A 175 -13.37 5.64 -0.67
C VAL A 175 -13.27 7.15 -0.89
N GLU A 176 -14.39 7.85 -0.77
CA GLU A 176 -14.47 9.29 -0.98
C GLU A 176 -15.02 10.01 0.26
N GLU A 177 -14.55 11.22 0.46
CA GLU A 177 -15.06 12.10 1.50
C GLU A 177 -16.46 12.62 1.13
N SER A 178 -17.35 12.69 2.11
CA SER A 178 -18.70 13.23 1.95
C SER A 178 -18.95 14.33 2.98
N ASN A 179 -19.78 15.30 2.60
CA ASN A 179 -20.28 16.32 3.51
C ASN A 179 -21.48 15.85 4.35
N THR A 180 -21.96 14.61 4.12
CA THR A 180 -23.03 13.98 4.91
C THR A 180 -22.45 13.25 6.10
N PHE A 181 -23.28 12.98 7.11
CA PHE A 181 -22.87 12.13 8.23
C PHE A 181 -23.14 10.66 7.88
N GLY A 182 -22.18 9.79 8.20
CA GLY A 182 -22.34 8.36 8.04
C GLY A 182 -21.56 7.76 6.87
N LEU A 183 -22.00 6.59 6.44
CA LEU A 183 -21.44 5.82 5.35
C LEU A 183 -22.52 5.57 4.30
N GLU A 184 -22.18 5.77 3.05
CA GLU A 184 -23.07 5.49 1.93
C GLU A 184 -22.31 4.69 0.85
N LEU A 185 -22.99 3.75 0.20
CA LEU A 185 -22.46 2.98 -0.92
C LEU A 185 -23.13 3.42 -2.20
N GLU A 186 -22.36 3.93 -3.14
CA GLU A 186 -22.82 4.30 -4.47
C GLU A 186 -22.13 3.40 -5.51
N LEU A 187 -22.90 2.96 -6.50
CA LEU A 187 -22.38 2.22 -7.64
C LEU A 187 -22.38 3.13 -8.84
N THR A 188 -21.24 3.21 -9.52
CA THR A 188 -21.07 4.05 -10.70
C THR A 188 -20.25 3.35 -11.77
N GLU A 189 -20.32 3.87 -13.00
CA GLU A 189 -19.47 3.42 -14.09
C GLU A 189 -18.03 3.84 -13.87
N GLY A 190 -17.10 3.00 -14.26
CA GLY A 190 -15.68 3.26 -14.10
C GLY A 190 -14.84 2.02 -14.35
N MET A 191 -13.53 2.21 -14.35
CA MET A 191 -12.59 1.09 -14.48
C MET A 191 -11.25 1.38 -13.84
N ARG A 192 -10.49 0.31 -13.55
CA ARG A 192 -9.10 0.36 -13.10
C ARG A 192 -8.20 -0.41 -14.06
N PHE A 193 -6.98 0.09 -14.23
CA PHE A 193 -5.94 -0.63 -14.96
C PHE A 193 -4.57 -0.47 -14.32
N ASP A 194 -3.69 -1.46 -14.54
CA ASP A 194 -2.41 -1.64 -13.86
C ASP A 194 -1.30 -0.83 -14.55
N LYS A 195 -1.43 0.49 -14.59
CA LYS A 195 -0.41 1.45 -15.00
C LYS A 195 -0.61 2.75 -14.22
N GLY A 196 0.45 3.24 -13.62
CA GLY A 196 0.47 4.46 -12.85
C GLY A 196 1.13 5.64 -13.56
N TYR A 197 1.40 6.70 -12.79
CA TYR A 197 2.00 7.91 -13.33
C TYR A 197 3.44 7.66 -13.84
N ILE A 198 3.80 8.35 -14.93
CA ILE A 198 5.14 8.27 -15.52
C ILE A 198 6.20 8.95 -14.65
N SER A 199 5.80 9.95 -13.85
CA SER A 199 6.68 10.71 -12.98
C SER A 199 6.03 11.01 -11.63
N ALA A 200 6.76 10.78 -10.54
CA ALA A 200 6.32 11.12 -9.19
C ALA A 200 6.06 12.63 -8.99
N TYR A 201 6.58 13.47 -9.84
CA TYR A 201 6.30 14.92 -9.80
C TYR A 201 4.84 15.26 -10.12
N PHE A 202 4.07 14.34 -10.67
CA PHE A 202 2.63 14.52 -10.88
C PHE A 202 1.78 14.35 -9.61
N VAL A 203 2.34 13.76 -8.56
CA VAL A 203 1.65 13.50 -7.29
C VAL A 203 1.04 14.79 -6.73
N THR A 204 -0.23 14.71 -6.32
CA THR A 204 -0.98 15.80 -5.67
C THR A 204 -1.17 15.55 -4.18
N ASP A 205 -1.28 14.27 -3.79
CA ASP A 205 -1.35 13.80 -2.42
C ASP A 205 -0.04 13.07 -2.08
N THR A 206 0.85 13.76 -1.36
CA THR A 206 2.18 13.23 -1.01
C THR A 206 2.13 12.19 0.11
N GLU A 207 1.07 12.16 0.91
CA GLU A 207 0.90 11.15 1.96
C GLU A 207 0.62 9.77 1.35
N ARG A 208 -0.19 9.75 0.30
CA ARG A 208 -0.57 8.53 -0.43
C ARG A 208 0.26 8.27 -1.67
N MET A 209 1.08 9.21 -2.07
CA MET A 209 1.81 9.17 -3.34
C MET A 209 0.87 8.98 -4.54
N GLU A 210 -0.26 9.70 -4.54
CA GLU A 210 -1.28 9.66 -5.59
C GLU A 210 -1.43 11.01 -6.30
N ALA A 211 -1.76 10.96 -7.59
CA ALA A 211 -2.24 12.09 -8.35
C ALA A 211 -3.77 11.98 -8.48
N GLN A 212 -4.50 12.93 -7.88
CA GLN A 212 -5.96 12.98 -7.94
C GLN A 212 -6.40 14.16 -8.80
N MET A 213 -7.36 13.91 -9.68
CA MET A 213 -7.91 14.92 -10.59
C MET A 213 -9.43 14.80 -10.61
N ASP A 214 -10.11 15.90 -10.26
CA ASP A 214 -11.56 16.00 -10.33
C ASP A 214 -11.97 16.70 -11.62
N ASP A 215 -13.07 16.24 -12.23
CA ASP A 215 -13.66 16.76 -13.47
C ASP A 215 -12.62 16.97 -14.59
N ALA A 216 -11.81 15.91 -14.81
CA ALA A 216 -10.67 15.98 -15.71
C ALA A 216 -11.03 15.61 -17.16
N TYR A 217 -10.33 16.24 -18.10
CA TYR A 217 -10.22 15.72 -19.47
C TYR A 217 -9.25 14.55 -19.51
N ILE A 218 -9.52 13.59 -20.40
CA ILE A 218 -8.69 12.42 -20.62
C ILE A 218 -8.27 12.38 -22.08
N LEU A 219 -6.97 12.57 -22.34
CA LEU A 219 -6.37 12.39 -23.65
C LEU A 219 -5.95 10.92 -23.79
N ILE A 220 -6.44 10.24 -24.80
CA ILE A 220 -6.12 8.84 -25.10
C ILE A 220 -5.36 8.79 -26.42
N HIS A 221 -4.07 8.43 -26.35
CA HIS A 221 -3.18 8.42 -27.52
C HIS A 221 -2.53 7.04 -27.70
N GLU A 222 -2.59 6.50 -28.92
CA GLU A 222 -2.04 5.16 -29.21
C GLU A 222 -0.52 5.12 -29.15
N GLY A 223 0.14 6.16 -29.61
CA GLY A 223 1.59 6.24 -29.74
C GLY A 223 2.28 6.95 -28.57
N LYS A 224 3.58 7.13 -28.74
CA LYS A 224 4.45 7.85 -27.81
C LYS A 224 4.38 9.37 -28.05
N ILE A 225 4.40 10.16 -26.96
CA ILE A 225 4.40 11.61 -27.01
C ILE A 225 5.74 12.11 -26.47
N SER A 226 6.63 12.60 -27.35
CA SER A 226 7.96 13.11 -26.99
C SER A 226 8.14 14.60 -27.25
N ASN A 227 7.44 15.11 -28.28
CA ASN A 227 7.56 16.49 -28.74
C ASN A 227 6.41 17.32 -28.17
N VAL A 228 6.75 18.38 -27.44
CA VAL A 228 5.75 19.27 -26.84
C VAL A 228 4.93 20.03 -27.90
N LYS A 229 5.49 20.27 -29.08
CA LYS A 229 4.80 21.04 -30.14
C LYS A 229 3.52 20.37 -30.61
N ASP A 230 3.51 19.04 -30.65
CA ASP A 230 2.34 18.27 -31.07
C ASP A 230 1.21 18.33 -30.03
N LEU A 231 1.58 18.53 -28.75
CA LEU A 231 0.64 18.60 -27.64
C LEU A 231 0.18 20.03 -27.31
N LEU A 232 0.99 21.04 -27.65
CA LEU A 232 0.79 22.44 -27.25
C LEU A 232 -0.60 23.02 -27.62
N PRO A 233 -1.13 22.80 -28.86
CA PRO A 233 -2.44 23.36 -29.22
C PRO A 233 -3.58 22.79 -28.35
N LEU A 234 -3.46 21.53 -27.93
CA LEU A 234 -4.44 20.88 -27.04
C LEU A 234 -4.31 21.40 -25.62
N LEU A 235 -3.07 21.55 -25.10
CA LEU A 235 -2.81 22.09 -23.75
C LEU A 235 -3.40 23.50 -23.60
N GLU A 236 -3.24 24.36 -24.59
CA GLU A 236 -3.80 25.72 -24.57
C GLU A 236 -5.34 25.71 -24.47
N LYS A 237 -6.02 24.83 -25.20
CA LYS A 237 -7.49 24.67 -25.15
C LYS A 237 -7.94 24.16 -23.77
N VAL A 238 -7.23 23.16 -23.22
CA VAL A 238 -7.56 22.60 -21.89
C VAL A 238 -7.31 23.65 -20.80
N MET A 239 -6.21 24.40 -20.85
CA MET A 239 -5.93 25.48 -19.91
C MET A 239 -7.03 26.56 -19.92
N GLN A 240 -7.54 26.94 -21.10
CA GLN A 240 -8.65 27.90 -21.23
C GLN A 240 -9.94 27.39 -20.59
N SER A 241 -10.14 26.06 -20.53
CA SER A 241 -11.30 25.47 -19.87
C SER A 241 -11.21 25.46 -18.33
N GLY A 242 -10.03 25.67 -17.78
CA GLY A 242 -9.75 25.64 -16.33
C GLY A 242 -9.73 24.22 -15.73
N LYS A 243 -9.87 23.18 -16.55
CA LYS A 243 -9.87 21.77 -16.09
C LYS A 243 -8.48 21.15 -16.15
N GLY A 244 -8.30 20.04 -15.45
CA GLY A 244 -7.08 19.23 -15.52
C GLY A 244 -7.07 18.28 -16.71
N LEU A 245 -5.90 17.76 -17.08
CA LEU A 245 -5.71 16.81 -18.16
C LEU A 245 -4.96 15.56 -17.69
N ALA A 246 -5.61 14.40 -17.77
CA ALA A 246 -4.96 13.09 -17.68
C ALA A 246 -4.58 12.61 -19.09
N ILE A 247 -3.34 12.25 -19.30
CA ILE A 247 -2.82 11.78 -20.58
C ILE A 247 -2.52 10.29 -20.47
N ILE A 248 -3.19 9.48 -21.26
CA ILE A 248 -2.95 8.04 -21.37
C ILE A 248 -2.35 7.77 -22.75
N ALA A 249 -1.06 7.42 -22.78
CA ALA A 249 -0.32 7.21 -24.02
C ALA A 249 0.61 6.01 -23.89
N GLU A 250 1.12 5.49 -25.03
CA GLU A 250 2.15 4.44 -24.97
C GLU A 250 3.30 4.80 -24.07
N ASP A 251 3.80 6.00 -24.21
CA ASP A 251 4.76 6.65 -23.30
C ASP A 251 4.70 8.18 -23.47
N VAL A 252 5.12 8.91 -22.45
CA VAL A 252 5.34 10.36 -22.53
C VAL A 252 6.74 10.64 -22.00
N ASP A 253 7.61 11.20 -22.84
CA ASP A 253 9.00 11.48 -22.44
C ASP A 253 9.53 12.78 -23.02
N GLY A 254 10.85 12.97 -22.93
CA GLY A 254 11.57 14.08 -23.54
C GLY A 254 11.04 15.47 -23.14
N GLU A 255 10.85 16.32 -24.15
CA GLU A 255 10.42 17.70 -23.97
C GLU A 255 8.96 17.78 -23.51
N ALA A 256 8.09 16.85 -23.98
CA ALA A 256 6.68 16.81 -23.58
C ALA A 256 6.53 16.54 -22.08
N LEU A 257 7.22 15.51 -21.55
CA LEU A 257 7.19 15.18 -20.12
C LEU A 257 7.74 16.34 -19.27
N SER A 258 8.88 16.88 -19.66
CA SER A 258 9.54 17.96 -18.92
C SER A 258 8.64 19.20 -18.84
N THR A 259 7.96 19.55 -19.92
CA THR A 259 7.03 20.68 -19.96
C THR A 259 5.82 20.46 -19.06
N LEU A 260 5.20 19.29 -19.09
CA LEU A 260 4.07 18.96 -18.23
C LEU A 260 4.46 19.00 -16.74
N VAL A 261 5.60 18.43 -16.37
CA VAL A 261 6.11 18.42 -15.00
C VAL A 261 6.41 19.84 -14.51
N VAL A 262 7.10 20.67 -15.30
CA VAL A 262 7.42 22.06 -14.92
C VAL A 262 6.15 22.89 -14.72
N ASN A 263 5.16 22.77 -15.61
CA ASN A 263 3.91 23.52 -15.47
C ASN A 263 3.08 23.05 -14.27
N LYS A 264 3.09 21.73 -13.96
CA LYS A 264 2.45 21.20 -12.76
C LYS A 264 3.11 21.72 -11.49
N ILE A 265 4.46 21.71 -11.41
CA ILE A 265 5.20 22.22 -10.24
C ILE A 265 4.95 23.71 -10.03
N ARG A 266 4.86 24.49 -11.11
CA ARG A 266 4.53 25.91 -11.06
C ARG A 266 3.06 26.20 -10.73
N GLY A 267 2.21 25.19 -10.70
CA GLY A 267 0.77 25.36 -10.48
C GLY A 267 0.02 26.02 -11.63
N THR A 268 0.66 26.16 -12.80
CA THR A 268 0.06 26.82 -13.99
C THR A 268 -0.87 25.91 -14.75
N PHE A 269 -0.64 24.59 -14.70
CA PHE A 269 -1.45 23.59 -15.37
C PHE A 269 -1.52 22.28 -14.59
N LYS A 270 -2.73 21.80 -14.33
CA LYS A 270 -2.95 20.52 -13.67
C LYS A 270 -2.92 19.40 -14.72
N SER A 271 -1.89 18.59 -14.71
CA SER A 271 -1.77 17.46 -15.62
C SER A 271 -1.13 16.24 -14.95
N VAL A 272 -1.39 15.08 -15.51
CA VAL A 272 -0.74 13.81 -15.19
C VAL A 272 -0.58 13.00 -16.47
N ALA A 273 0.55 12.30 -16.60
CA ALA A 273 0.80 11.38 -17.70
C ALA A 273 0.95 9.96 -17.17
N VAL A 274 0.27 9.02 -17.83
CA VAL A 274 0.16 7.60 -17.49
C VAL A 274 0.50 6.75 -18.71
N LYS A 275 1.18 5.62 -18.50
CA LYS A 275 1.39 4.65 -19.59
C LYS A 275 0.11 3.90 -19.89
N ALA A 276 -0.16 3.71 -21.18
CA ALA A 276 -1.27 2.90 -21.64
C ALA A 276 -1.14 1.45 -21.18
N PRO A 277 -2.25 0.81 -20.75
CA PRO A 277 -2.24 -0.59 -20.35
C PRO A 277 -2.08 -1.53 -21.54
N GLY A 278 -1.45 -2.69 -21.31
CA GLY A 278 -1.27 -3.73 -22.32
C GLY A 278 -0.16 -3.43 -23.34
N PHE A 279 -0.04 -4.32 -24.33
CA PHE A 279 0.93 -4.26 -25.42
C PHE A 279 0.28 -4.65 -26.75
N GLY A 280 0.77 -4.09 -27.87
CA GLY A 280 0.29 -4.43 -29.21
C GLY A 280 -1.22 -4.23 -29.38
N ASP A 281 -1.91 -5.20 -29.97
CA ASP A 281 -3.35 -5.12 -30.25
C ASP A 281 -4.19 -5.09 -28.96
N ARG A 282 -3.73 -5.68 -27.86
CA ARG A 282 -4.40 -5.56 -26.56
C ARG A 282 -4.38 -4.12 -26.04
N ARG A 283 -3.28 -3.39 -26.21
CA ARG A 283 -3.22 -1.96 -25.86
C ARG A 283 -4.27 -1.18 -26.62
N LYS A 284 -4.39 -1.41 -27.93
CA LYS A 284 -5.42 -0.76 -28.77
C LYS A 284 -6.84 -1.03 -28.27
N ALA A 285 -7.11 -2.30 -27.95
CA ALA A 285 -8.41 -2.71 -27.43
C ALA A 285 -8.73 -2.06 -26.07
N MET A 286 -7.75 -2.00 -25.15
CA MET A 286 -7.92 -1.37 -23.84
C MET A 286 -8.06 0.15 -23.96
N LEU A 287 -7.31 0.81 -24.84
CA LEU A 287 -7.47 2.24 -25.09
C LEU A 287 -8.86 2.54 -25.66
N GLN A 288 -9.41 1.67 -26.52
CA GLN A 288 -10.76 1.80 -27.02
C GLN A 288 -11.82 1.61 -25.92
N ASP A 289 -11.61 0.67 -25.00
CA ASP A 289 -12.49 0.48 -23.84
C ASP A 289 -12.52 1.73 -22.94
N ILE A 290 -11.34 2.33 -22.69
CA ILE A 290 -11.22 3.58 -21.94
C ILE A 290 -11.91 4.74 -22.68
N ALA A 291 -11.75 4.82 -24.01
CA ALA A 291 -12.39 5.84 -24.82
C ALA A 291 -13.92 5.77 -24.75
N ILE A 292 -14.49 4.57 -24.89
CA ILE A 292 -15.93 4.35 -24.79
C ILE A 292 -16.44 4.69 -23.38
N LEU A 293 -15.73 4.27 -22.33
CA LEU A 293 -16.08 4.55 -20.93
C LEU A 293 -16.10 6.05 -20.64
N THR A 294 -15.18 6.81 -21.21
CA THR A 294 -15.00 8.24 -20.91
C THR A 294 -15.65 9.18 -21.91
N GLY A 295 -16.26 8.61 -22.98
CA GLY A 295 -16.90 9.38 -24.05
C GLY A 295 -15.90 10.11 -24.96
N GLY A 296 -14.64 9.66 -25.00
CA GLY A 296 -13.58 10.20 -25.84
C GLY A 296 -13.30 9.34 -27.07
N GLN A 297 -12.22 9.68 -27.76
CA GLN A 297 -11.72 8.91 -28.91
C GLN A 297 -10.24 8.64 -28.76
N VAL A 298 -9.79 7.47 -29.25
CA VAL A 298 -8.37 7.16 -29.33
C VAL A 298 -7.74 7.96 -30.46
N ILE A 299 -6.78 8.81 -30.14
CA ILE A 299 -6.02 9.57 -31.13
C ILE A 299 -4.91 8.65 -31.65
N SER A 300 -5.01 8.32 -32.93
CA SER A 300 -4.07 7.44 -33.61
C SER A 300 -3.90 7.87 -35.06
N GLU A 301 -2.69 7.86 -35.55
CA GLU A 301 -2.37 8.12 -36.96
C GLU A 301 -2.97 7.06 -37.90
N THR A 302 -3.17 5.85 -37.38
CA THR A 302 -3.77 4.75 -38.17
C THR A 302 -5.23 5.02 -38.57
N VAL A 303 -5.94 5.82 -37.76
CA VAL A 303 -7.30 6.26 -38.05
C VAL A 303 -7.36 7.70 -38.60
N GLY A 304 -6.19 8.29 -38.91
CA GLY A 304 -6.07 9.63 -39.47
C GLY A 304 -6.20 10.77 -38.49
N LEU A 305 -6.22 10.50 -37.19
CA LEU A 305 -6.26 11.49 -36.12
C LEU A 305 -4.83 11.84 -35.65
N LYS A 306 -4.43 13.08 -35.84
CA LYS A 306 -3.14 13.58 -35.39
C LYS A 306 -3.31 14.39 -34.11
N LEU A 307 -2.36 14.27 -33.18
CA LEU A 307 -2.37 14.94 -31.89
C LEU A 307 -2.38 16.46 -32.03
N GLU A 308 -1.63 17.02 -33.01
CA GLU A 308 -1.55 18.45 -33.31
C GLU A 308 -2.90 19.08 -33.68
N ASN A 309 -3.83 18.28 -34.21
CA ASN A 309 -5.15 18.72 -34.65
C ASN A 309 -6.27 18.35 -33.65
N ALA A 310 -5.91 17.76 -32.50
CA ALA A 310 -6.89 17.34 -31.51
C ALA A 310 -7.61 18.54 -30.87
N GLY A 311 -8.92 18.39 -30.72
CA GLY A 311 -9.78 19.33 -30.00
C GLY A 311 -10.34 18.72 -28.72
N LEU A 312 -11.04 19.54 -27.93
CA LEU A 312 -11.65 19.10 -26.67
C LEU A 312 -12.76 18.04 -26.90
N GLU A 313 -13.35 18.02 -28.08
CA GLU A 313 -14.39 17.08 -28.49
C GLU A 313 -13.90 15.64 -28.63
N LEU A 314 -12.58 15.44 -28.80
CA LEU A 314 -11.97 14.10 -28.88
C LEU A 314 -11.54 13.59 -27.50
N LEU A 315 -11.52 14.45 -26.48
CA LEU A 315 -11.12 14.07 -25.14
C LEU A 315 -12.24 13.37 -24.39
N GLY A 316 -11.89 12.29 -23.69
CA GLY A 316 -12.75 11.70 -22.69
C GLY A 316 -12.89 12.62 -21.47
N ARG A 317 -13.86 12.31 -20.61
CA ARG A 317 -14.07 12.99 -19.32
C ARG A 317 -14.37 11.98 -18.24
N ALA A 318 -14.03 12.32 -17.03
CA ALA A 318 -14.44 11.58 -15.85
C ALA A 318 -14.63 12.54 -14.67
N ARG A 319 -15.54 12.17 -13.76
CA ARG A 319 -15.74 12.94 -12.52
C ARG A 319 -14.46 12.92 -11.67
N LYS A 320 -13.80 11.75 -11.59
CA LYS A 320 -12.55 11.62 -10.83
C LYS A 320 -11.59 10.64 -11.51
N VAL A 321 -10.31 10.99 -11.50
CA VAL A 321 -9.21 10.10 -11.90
C VAL A 321 -8.20 10.07 -10.77
N THR A 322 -7.91 8.87 -10.25
CA THR A 322 -6.91 8.64 -9.21
C THR A 322 -5.80 7.77 -9.77
N ILE A 323 -4.57 8.25 -9.68
CA ILE A 323 -3.39 7.58 -10.25
C ILE A 323 -2.35 7.39 -9.14
N SER A 324 -2.03 6.14 -8.84
CA SER A 324 -0.90 5.77 -7.99
C SER A 324 0.35 5.50 -8.83
N LYS A 325 1.39 4.98 -8.21
CA LYS A 325 2.62 4.56 -8.90
C LYS A 325 2.36 3.46 -9.93
N ASP A 326 1.45 2.55 -9.64
CA ASP A 326 1.27 1.30 -10.39
C ASP A 326 -0.13 1.14 -11.00
N GLU A 327 -1.11 1.96 -10.59
CA GLU A 327 -2.50 1.82 -10.99
C GLU A 327 -3.16 3.16 -11.35
N THR A 328 -4.15 3.10 -12.23
CA THR A 328 -5.04 4.23 -12.56
C THR A 328 -6.49 3.79 -12.43
N THR A 329 -7.27 4.56 -11.67
CA THR A 329 -8.72 4.37 -11.47
C THR A 329 -9.47 5.56 -12.05
N ILE A 330 -10.42 5.27 -12.95
CA ILE A 330 -11.35 6.23 -13.53
C ILE A 330 -12.71 5.98 -12.91
N VAL A 331 -13.29 7.00 -12.29
CA VAL A 331 -14.60 6.93 -11.62
C VAL A 331 -15.56 7.85 -12.37
N GLU A 332 -16.72 7.31 -12.72
CA GLU A 332 -17.80 8.04 -13.38
C GLU A 332 -17.33 8.70 -14.68
N GLY A 333 -17.02 7.82 -15.66
CA GLY A 333 -16.70 8.25 -17.03
C GLY A 333 -17.94 8.84 -17.71
N ALA A 334 -17.73 9.82 -18.59
CA ALA A 334 -18.80 10.49 -19.32
C ALA A 334 -19.25 9.75 -20.59
N GLY A 335 -18.94 8.46 -20.71
CA GLY A 335 -19.36 7.61 -21.81
C GLY A 335 -20.87 7.37 -21.83
N ASP A 336 -21.39 7.05 -23.01
CA ASP A 336 -22.79 6.69 -23.16
C ASP A 336 -23.02 5.24 -22.69
N ALA A 337 -23.99 5.02 -21.81
CA ALA A 337 -24.28 3.73 -21.20
C ALA A 337 -24.61 2.63 -22.23
N ASP A 338 -25.33 2.99 -23.34
CA ASP A 338 -25.67 2.05 -24.39
C ASP A 338 -24.42 1.63 -25.17
N GLN A 339 -23.47 2.55 -25.38
CA GLN A 339 -22.20 2.24 -26.05
C GLN A 339 -21.32 1.35 -25.15
N ILE A 340 -21.26 1.62 -23.84
CA ILE A 340 -20.56 0.78 -22.86
C ILE A 340 -21.15 -0.63 -22.87
N GLN A 341 -22.48 -0.74 -22.78
CA GLN A 341 -23.16 -2.04 -22.82
C GLN A 341 -22.95 -2.77 -24.17
N GLY A 342 -22.96 -2.05 -25.29
CA GLY A 342 -22.62 -2.58 -26.58
C GLY A 342 -21.22 -3.17 -26.65
N ARG A 343 -20.22 -2.47 -26.01
CA ARG A 343 -18.84 -2.94 -25.90
C ARG A 343 -18.72 -4.18 -25.03
N VAL A 344 -19.41 -4.21 -23.89
CA VAL A 344 -19.49 -5.39 -23.01
C VAL A 344 -20.03 -6.60 -23.77
N ASN A 345 -21.10 -6.45 -24.57
CA ASN A 345 -21.66 -7.53 -25.34
C ASN A 345 -20.71 -8.00 -26.45
N GLN A 346 -19.98 -7.09 -27.08
CA GLN A 346 -18.95 -7.43 -28.07
C GLN A 346 -17.85 -8.30 -27.44
N ILE A 347 -17.32 -7.90 -26.28
CA ILE A 347 -16.28 -8.68 -25.58
C ILE A 347 -16.79 -10.07 -25.17
N ARG A 348 -18.05 -10.19 -24.72
CA ARG A 348 -18.68 -11.49 -24.44
C ARG A 348 -18.72 -12.39 -25.66
N ALA A 349 -19.10 -11.84 -26.81
CA ALA A 349 -19.10 -12.60 -28.07
C ALA A 349 -17.67 -13.00 -28.49
N GLU A 350 -16.65 -12.16 -28.25
CA GLU A 350 -15.25 -12.48 -28.49
C GLU A 350 -14.78 -13.65 -27.60
N ILE A 351 -15.20 -13.68 -26.33
CA ILE A 351 -14.91 -14.78 -25.38
C ILE A 351 -15.50 -16.11 -25.89
N GLU A 352 -16.76 -16.10 -26.32
CA GLU A 352 -17.45 -17.31 -26.83
C GLU A 352 -16.80 -17.85 -28.10
N ASN A 353 -16.27 -16.98 -28.96
CA ASN A 353 -15.65 -17.34 -30.24
C ASN A 353 -14.12 -17.57 -30.14
N SER A 354 -13.51 -17.41 -28.99
CA SER A 354 -12.06 -17.60 -28.81
C SER A 354 -11.72 -19.07 -28.65
N ASP A 355 -10.82 -19.57 -29.50
CA ASP A 355 -10.27 -20.95 -29.43
C ASP A 355 -9.06 -21.07 -28.47
N SER A 356 -8.50 -19.95 -28.03
CA SER A 356 -7.33 -19.87 -27.14
C SER A 356 -7.77 -19.65 -25.70
N ASP A 357 -7.42 -20.57 -24.79
CA ASP A 357 -7.72 -20.43 -23.37
C ASP A 357 -7.05 -19.17 -22.77
N TYR A 358 -5.83 -18.87 -23.22
CA TYR A 358 -5.12 -17.67 -22.78
C TYR A 358 -5.81 -16.38 -23.27
N ASP A 359 -6.25 -16.32 -24.51
CA ASP A 359 -6.95 -15.14 -25.02
C ASP A 359 -8.34 -15.01 -24.38
N ARG A 360 -9.01 -16.13 -24.12
CA ARG A 360 -10.29 -16.16 -23.39
C ARG A 360 -10.12 -15.59 -21.97
N GLU A 361 -9.09 -16.00 -21.24
CA GLU A 361 -8.77 -15.45 -19.92
C GLU A 361 -8.55 -13.93 -19.98
N LYS A 362 -7.77 -13.44 -20.94
CA LYS A 362 -7.50 -12.00 -21.09
C LYS A 362 -8.71 -11.19 -21.53
N LEU A 363 -9.61 -11.76 -22.30
CA LEU A 363 -10.89 -11.16 -22.63
C LEU A 363 -11.82 -11.11 -21.41
N GLN A 364 -11.82 -12.15 -20.56
CA GLN A 364 -12.57 -12.17 -19.31
C GLN A 364 -12.08 -11.11 -18.32
N GLU A 365 -10.76 -10.95 -18.16
CA GLU A 365 -10.18 -9.86 -17.36
C GLU A 365 -10.65 -8.48 -17.87
N ARG A 366 -10.63 -8.28 -19.18
CA ARG A 366 -11.06 -7.03 -19.81
C ARG A 366 -12.55 -6.76 -19.62
N LEU A 367 -13.36 -7.82 -19.75
CA LEU A 367 -14.80 -7.78 -19.49
C LEU A 367 -15.09 -7.39 -18.03
N ALA A 368 -14.42 -8.02 -17.09
CA ALA A 368 -14.57 -7.74 -15.66
C ALA A 368 -14.24 -6.28 -15.32
N LYS A 369 -13.19 -5.73 -15.92
CA LYS A 369 -12.78 -4.32 -15.72
C LYS A 369 -13.80 -3.33 -16.26
N LEU A 370 -14.45 -3.62 -17.40
CA LEU A 370 -15.41 -2.72 -18.03
C LEU A 370 -16.83 -2.87 -17.46
N ALA A 371 -17.26 -4.11 -17.19
CA ALA A 371 -18.62 -4.42 -16.75
C ALA A 371 -18.82 -4.34 -15.22
N GLY A 372 -17.73 -4.44 -14.44
CA GLY A 372 -17.79 -4.45 -12.97
C GLY A 372 -18.14 -3.11 -12.36
N GLY A 373 -17.86 -2.00 -13.04
CA GLY A 373 -18.06 -0.66 -12.51
C GLY A 373 -17.16 -0.35 -11.32
N VAL A 374 -17.53 0.70 -10.58
CA VAL A 374 -16.84 1.15 -9.37
C VAL A 374 -17.86 1.29 -8.23
N ALA A 375 -17.55 0.69 -7.09
CA ALA A 375 -18.25 0.96 -5.84
C ALA A 375 -17.56 2.12 -5.12
N VAL A 376 -18.28 3.19 -4.85
CA VAL A 376 -17.79 4.37 -4.14
C VAL A 376 -18.35 4.34 -2.73
N ILE A 377 -17.49 4.15 -1.73
CA ILE A 377 -17.86 4.29 -0.32
C ILE A 377 -17.68 5.74 0.08
N LYS A 378 -18.77 6.43 0.32
CA LYS A 378 -18.77 7.83 0.79
C LYS A 378 -18.71 7.85 2.31
N VAL A 379 -17.72 8.58 2.82
CA VAL A 379 -17.42 8.66 4.27
C VAL A 379 -17.67 10.06 4.77
N GLY A 380 -18.52 10.21 5.77
CA GLY A 380 -18.75 11.46 6.47
C GLY A 380 -18.36 11.39 7.94
N ALA A 381 -17.91 12.52 8.50
CA ALA A 381 -17.59 12.66 9.92
C ALA A 381 -17.84 14.09 10.40
N ALA A 382 -17.81 14.30 11.74
CA ALA A 382 -18.06 15.59 12.34
C ALA A 382 -16.90 16.58 12.20
N THR A 383 -15.67 16.08 12.09
CA THR A 383 -14.45 16.89 11.97
C THR A 383 -13.57 16.36 10.83
N GLU A 384 -12.75 17.24 10.26
CA GLU A 384 -11.81 16.87 9.19
C GLU A 384 -10.78 15.82 9.66
N VAL A 385 -10.34 15.90 10.91
CA VAL A 385 -9.40 14.92 11.48
C VAL A 385 -10.03 13.53 11.58
N GLU A 386 -11.26 13.45 12.09
CA GLU A 386 -12.02 12.20 12.16
C GLU A 386 -12.32 11.64 10.76
N LEU A 387 -12.66 12.52 9.80
CA LEU A 387 -12.97 12.15 8.43
C LEU A 387 -11.77 11.48 7.76
N LYS A 388 -10.59 12.07 7.86
CA LYS A 388 -9.35 11.52 7.29
C LYS A 388 -8.98 10.18 7.93
N GLU A 389 -9.04 10.08 9.26
CA GLU A 389 -8.76 8.84 9.98
C GLU A 389 -9.72 7.73 9.56
N ARG A 390 -11.04 8.02 9.53
CA ARG A 390 -12.06 7.07 9.15
C ARG A 390 -11.93 6.60 7.71
N LYS A 391 -11.61 7.52 6.79
CA LYS A 391 -11.36 7.21 5.39
C LYS A 391 -10.17 6.26 5.24
N HIS A 392 -9.02 6.56 5.86
CA HIS A 392 -7.82 5.71 5.79
C HIS A 392 -8.11 4.30 6.30
N ARG A 393 -8.80 4.18 7.44
CA ARG A 393 -9.18 2.89 8.02
C ARG A 393 -10.10 2.08 7.11
N ILE A 394 -11.03 2.72 6.41
CA ILE A 394 -11.91 2.04 5.44
C ILE A 394 -11.12 1.60 4.21
N GLU A 395 -10.18 2.39 3.72
CA GLU A 395 -9.33 2.02 2.60
C GLU A 395 -8.43 0.83 2.94
N ASP A 396 -7.85 0.79 4.14
CA ASP A 396 -7.08 -0.36 4.62
C ASP A 396 -7.96 -1.61 4.71
N ALA A 397 -9.19 -1.47 5.22
CA ALA A 397 -10.15 -2.58 5.28
C ALA A 397 -10.55 -3.10 3.89
N VAL A 398 -10.70 -2.23 2.89
CA VAL A 398 -10.94 -2.64 1.49
C VAL A 398 -9.74 -3.44 0.96
N ARG A 399 -8.51 -2.97 1.18
CA ARG A 399 -7.28 -3.67 0.76
C ARG A 399 -7.12 -5.01 1.47
N ASN A 400 -7.40 -5.05 2.76
CA ASN A 400 -7.39 -6.26 3.58
C ASN A 400 -8.41 -7.30 3.06
N ALA A 401 -9.65 -6.88 2.77
CA ALA A 401 -10.67 -7.76 2.19
C ALA A 401 -10.27 -8.32 0.82
N LYS A 402 -9.65 -7.50 -0.05
CA LYS A 402 -9.10 -7.97 -1.33
C LYS A 402 -7.99 -8.99 -1.14
N ALA A 403 -7.05 -8.72 -0.22
CA ALA A 403 -5.98 -9.67 0.10
C ALA A 403 -6.51 -11.03 0.60
N ALA A 404 -7.62 -11.02 1.36
CA ALA A 404 -8.30 -12.23 1.80
C ALA A 404 -8.91 -13.03 0.64
N VAL A 405 -9.51 -12.34 -0.34
CA VAL A 405 -10.07 -13.00 -1.54
C VAL A 405 -8.98 -13.58 -2.43
N GLU A 406 -7.81 -12.94 -2.50
CA GLU A 406 -6.68 -13.37 -3.35
C GLU A 406 -6.00 -14.65 -2.84
N GLU A 407 -5.63 -14.72 -1.56
CA GLU A 407 -4.84 -15.83 -1.01
C GLU A 407 -5.56 -16.61 0.11
N GLY A 408 -6.82 -16.27 0.39
CA GLY A 408 -7.57 -16.90 1.48
C GLY A 408 -7.26 -16.32 2.86
N ILE A 409 -7.84 -16.95 3.88
CA ILE A 409 -7.76 -16.52 5.27
C ILE A 409 -7.15 -17.62 6.15
N VAL A 410 -6.45 -17.20 7.18
CA VAL A 410 -5.86 -18.03 8.23
C VAL A 410 -6.38 -17.59 9.61
N ALA A 411 -6.10 -18.39 10.64
CA ALA A 411 -6.42 -18.01 12.02
C ALA A 411 -5.69 -16.72 12.41
N GLY A 412 -6.44 -15.69 12.77
CA GLY A 412 -5.93 -14.36 13.07
C GLY A 412 -5.31 -14.23 14.47
N GLY A 413 -4.98 -12.99 14.84
CA GLY A 413 -4.41 -12.69 16.15
C GLY A 413 -3.00 -13.24 16.38
N GLY A 414 -2.24 -13.47 15.31
CA GLY A 414 -0.89 -14.05 15.36
C GLY A 414 -0.85 -15.55 15.58
N VAL A 415 -2.01 -16.22 15.62
CA VAL A 415 -2.13 -17.68 15.86
C VAL A 415 -1.50 -18.48 14.73
N ALA A 416 -1.80 -18.14 13.48
CA ALA A 416 -1.26 -18.85 12.31
C ALA A 416 0.27 -18.83 12.28
N LEU A 417 0.91 -17.69 12.60
CA LEU A 417 2.36 -17.57 12.68
C LEU A 417 2.94 -18.44 13.79
N LEU A 418 2.36 -18.39 14.99
CA LEU A 418 2.83 -19.19 16.13
C LEU A 418 2.71 -20.68 15.83
N GLN A 419 1.60 -21.13 15.26
CA GLN A 419 1.39 -22.56 14.95
C GLN A 419 2.25 -23.02 13.77
N ALA A 420 2.57 -22.14 12.82
CA ALA A 420 3.57 -22.42 11.79
C ALA A 420 4.96 -22.69 12.40
N ALA A 421 5.33 -22.05 13.51
CA ALA A 421 6.58 -22.32 14.23
C ALA A 421 6.67 -23.76 14.74
N VAL A 422 5.56 -24.45 14.92
CA VAL A 422 5.52 -25.86 15.37
C VAL A 422 5.64 -26.83 14.19
N SER A 423 5.02 -26.52 13.04
CA SER A 423 4.80 -27.47 11.96
C SER A 423 5.61 -27.21 10.67
N ALA A 424 6.01 -25.96 10.40
CA ALA A 424 6.69 -25.62 9.14
C ALA A 424 8.18 -26.00 9.10
N PHE A 425 8.78 -26.24 10.26
CA PHE A 425 10.23 -26.46 10.41
C PHE A 425 10.65 -27.91 10.30
N ASP A 426 9.74 -28.89 10.37
CA ASP A 426 10.05 -30.32 10.40
C ASP A 426 10.76 -30.84 9.15
N LYS A 427 10.63 -30.13 8.04
CA LYS A 427 11.23 -30.50 6.74
C LYS A 427 12.53 -29.76 6.43
N LEU A 428 12.97 -28.86 7.32
CA LEU A 428 14.20 -28.09 7.11
C LEU A 428 15.40 -28.90 7.57
N ASP A 429 16.20 -29.38 6.62
CA ASP A 429 17.47 -30.07 6.89
C ASP A 429 18.61 -29.05 6.89
N LEU A 430 18.69 -28.24 7.95
CA LEU A 430 19.69 -27.18 8.15
C LEU A 430 20.61 -27.53 9.31
N THR A 431 21.89 -27.14 9.20
CA THR A 431 22.90 -27.41 10.22
C THR A 431 23.71 -26.15 10.59
N GLY A 432 24.34 -26.15 11.77
CA GLY A 432 25.18 -25.05 12.23
C GLY A 432 24.45 -23.71 12.29
N ASP A 433 25.08 -22.67 11.77
CA ASP A 433 24.52 -21.30 11.81
C ASP A 433 23.29 -21.11 10.92
N GLU A 434 23.09 -21.95 9.90
CA GLU A 434 21.85 -21.92 9.12
C GLU A 434 20.66 -22.45 9.95
N ALA A 435 20.86 -23.52 10.73
CA ALA A 435 19.85 -23.99 11.67
C ALA A 435 19.56 -22.93 12.76
N THR A 436 20.59 -22.21 13.22
CA THR A 436 20.43 -21.08 14.13
C THR A 436 19.61 -19.97 13.49
N GLY A 437 19.85 -19.65 12.22
CA GLY A 437 19.07 -18.68 11.44
C GLY A 437 17.57 -19.06 11.36
N ALA A 438 17.29 -20.33 11.10
CA ALA A 438 15.91 -20.84 11.12
C ALA A 438 15.28 -20.73 12.52
N ASN A 439 16.03 -21.03 13.58
CA ASN A 439 15.52 -20.89 14.94
C ASN A 439 15.22 -19.44 15.34
N ILE A 440 15.96 -18.45 14.82
CA ILE A 440 15.65 -17.03 14.99
C ILE A 440 14.23 -16.74 14.46
N VAL A 441 13.89 -17.24 13.27
CA VAL A 441 12.54 -17.08 12.71
C VAL A 441 11.52 -17.77 13.60
N LYS A 442 11.76 -19.01 13.99
CA LYS A 442 10.87 -19.79 14.88
C LYS A 442 10.52 -19.05 16.16
N VAL A 443 11.47 -18.42 16.80
CA VAL A 443 11.26 -17.61 18.01
C VAL A 443 10.46 -16.35 17.68
N ALA A 444 10.80 -15.64 16.61
CA ALA A 444 10.18 -14.39 16.20
C ALA A 444 8.69 -14.55 15.82
N LEU A 445 8.27 -15.70 15.28
CA LEU A 445 6.88 -15.96 14.89
C LEU A 445 5.89 -15.85 16.07
N SER A 446 6.35 -15.97 17.31
CA SER A 446 5.53 -15.78 18.51
C SER A 446 5.29 -14.32 18.87
N ALA A 447 6.07 -13.39 18.33
CA ALA A 447 6.08 -11.98 18.77
C ALA A 447 4.75 -11.24 18.52
N PRO A 448 4.06 -11.37 17.38
CA PRO A 448 2.78 -10.69 17.17
C PRO A 448 1.72 -11.11 18.19
N LEU A 449 1.53 -12.41 18.42
CA LEU A 449 0.58 -12.91 19.41
C LEU A 449 0.93 -12.47 20.82
N LYS A 450 2.22 -12.51 21.20
CA LYS A 450 2.69 -12.00 22.50
C LYS A 450 2.36 -10.52 22.68
N GLN A 451 2.58 -9.71 21.63
CA GLN A 451 2.30 -8.28 21.71
C GLN A 451 0.81 -8.00 21.84
N ILE A 452 -0.05 -8.72 21.11
CA ILE A 452 -1.51 -8.62 21.23
C ILE A 452 -1.95 -8.95 22.67
N ALA A 453 -1.40 -10.02 23.25
CA ALA A 453 -1.68 -10.41 24.63
C ALA A 453 -1.22 -9.34 25.64
N ILE A 454 -0.02 -8.78 25.47
CA ILE A 454 0.52 -7.71 26.33
C ILE A 454 -0.37 -6.47 26.24
N ASN A 455 -0.78 -6.04 25.03
CA ASN A 455 -1.68 -4.91 24.85
C ASN A 455 -3.07 -5.17 25.48
N ALA A 456 -3.47 -6.44 25.61
CA ALA A 456 -4.68 -6.85 26.31
C ALA A 456 -4.51 -6.97 27.84
N GLY A 457 -3.32 -6.70 28.38
CA GLY A 457 -3.02 -6.78 29.82
C GLY A 457 -2.72 -8.19 30.32
N LEU A 458 -2.32 -9.10 29.42
CA LEU A 458 -2.00 -10.49 29.70
C LEU A 458 -0.48 -10.73 29.59
N GLU A 459 0.02 -11.81 30.21
CA GLU A 459 1.40 -12.26 30.04
C GLU A 459 1.59 -12.95 28.68
N GLY A 460 2.27 -12.27 27.75
CA GLY A 460 2.44 -12.73 26.38
C GLY A 460 3.12 -14.10 26.24
N GLY A 461 4.11 -14.40 27.11
CA GLY A 461 4.80 -15.68 27.10
C GLY A 461 3.89 -16.86 27.49
N VAL A 462 3.08 -16.66 28.55
CA VAL A 462 2.12 -17.67 29.01
C VAL A 462 1.04 -17.94 27.97
N VAL A 463 0.53 -16.86 27.34
CA VAL A 463 -0.47 -16.99 26.27
C VAL A 463 0.10 -17.74 25.06
N ALA A 464 1.33 -17.40 24.64
CA ALA A 464 1.96 -18.06 23.50
C ALA A 464 2.19 -19.56 23.73
N GLU A 465 2.66 -19.94 24.92
CA GLU A 465 2.84 -21.35 25.30
C GLU A 465 1.51 -22.11 25.30
N LYS A 466 0.46 -21.50 25.87
CA LYS A 466 -0.88 -22.10 25.88
C LYS A 466 -1.41 -22.30 24.46
N VAL A 467 -1.31 -21.28 23.59
CA VAL A 467 -1.81 -21.35 22.20
C VAL A 467 -1.02 -22.37 21.37
N ALA A 468 0.29 -22.51 21.60
CA ALA A 468 1.11 -23.52 20.93
C ALA A 468 0.63 -24.98 21.20
N GLY A 469 0.00 -25.22 22.35
CA GLY A 469 -0.57 -26.52 22.73
C GLY A 469 -2.02 -26.73 22.31
N LEU A 470 -2.68 -25.73 21.69
CA LEU A 470 -4.06 -25.86 21.23
C LEU A 470 -4.16 -26.53 19.86
N PRO A 471 -5.34 -27.04 19.49
CA PRO A 471 -5.60 -27.54 18.13
C PRO A 471 -5.33 -26.45 17.08
N GLN A 472 -5.04 -26.88 15.84
CA GLN A 472 -4.82 -25.99 14.69
C GLN A 472 -5.99 -24.99 14.55
N GLY A 473 -5.67 -23.71 14.39
CA GLY A 473 -6.64 -22.63 14.24
C GLY A 473 -7.24 -22.10 15.55
N HIS A 474 -6.96 -22.73 16.69
CA HIS A 474 -7.42 -22.24 18.00
C HIS A 474 -6.42 -21.28 18.64
N GLY A 475 -6.91 -20.22 19.23
CA GLY A 475 -6.09 -19.19 19.85
C GLY A 475 -6.85 -18.28 20.80
N LEU A 476 -6.17 -17.24 21.28
CA LEU A 476 -6.77 -16.25 22.15
C LEU A 476 -7.55 -15.20 21.34
N ASN A 477 -8.85 -15.11 21.55
CA ASN A 477 -9.60 -13.90 21.19
C ASN A 477 -9.32 -12.82 22.24
N ALA A 478 -8.42 -11.91 21.94
CA ALA A 478 -7.97 -10.88 22.88
C ALA A 478 -9.06 -9.84 23.23
N ALA A 479 -10.13 -9.74 22.44
CA ALA A 479 -11.27 -8.90 22.76
C ALA A 479 -12.08 -9.46 23.93
N THR A 480 -12.35 -10.78 23.93
CA THR A 480 -13.18 -11.47 24.95
C THR A 480 -12.33 -12.11 26.06
N GLY A 481 -11.07 -12.43 25.79
CA GLY A 481 -10.20 -13.18 26.71
C GLY A 481 -10.36 -14.70 26.65
N GLU A 482 -11.15 -15.21 25.70
CA GLU A 482 -11.46 -16.63 25.55
C GLU A 482 -10.53 -17.30 24.53
N TYR A 483 -10.31 -18.61 24.73
CA TYR A 483 -9.56 -19.44 23.78
C TYR A 483 -10.55 -20.22 22.91
N VAL A 484 -10.57 -19.90 21.62
CA VAL A 484 -11.60 -20.35 20.67
C VAL A 484 -10.99 -20.74 19.33
N ASP A 485 -11.77 -21.39 18.46
CA ASP A 485 -11.46 -21.47 17.04
C ASP A 485 -11.56 -20.05 16.45
N MET A 486 -10.44 -19.51 15.98
CA MET A 486 -10.33 -18.11 15.56
C MET A 486 -11.19 -17.82 14.33
N LEU A 487 -11.24 -18.76 13.37
CA LEU A 487 -12.07 -18.56 12.16
C LEU A 487 -13.56 -18.65 12.48
N ALA A 488 -13.97 -19.62 13.32
CA ALA A 488 -15.35 -19.75 13.75
C ALA A 488 -15.81 -18.57 14.63
N ALA A 489 -14.89 -17.97 15.39
CA ALA A 489 -15.12 -16.78 16.20
C ALA A 489 -15.09 -15.46 15.40
N GLY A 490 -14.92 -15.52 14.07
CA GLY A 490 -14.86 -14.34 13.21
C GLY A 490 -13.57 -13.52 13.37
N VAL A 491 -12.45 -14.17 13.69
CA VAL A 491 -11.12 -13.54 13.81
C VAL A 491 -10.16 -14.12 12.76
N PRO A 492 -10.40 -13.90 11.46
CA PRO A 492 -9.48 -14.26 10.40
C PRO A 492 -8.42 -13.18 10.17
N ASP A 493 -7.25 -13.60 9.64
CA ASP A 493 -6.28 -12.70 8.98
C ASP A 493 -6.10 -13.16 7.53
N PRO A 494 -5.96 -12.26 6.53
CA PRO A 494 -5.61 -12.65 5.18
C PRO A 494 -4.23 -13.30 5.12
N ALA A 495 -4.12 -14.44 4.45
CA ALA A 495 -2.85 -15.15 4.31
C ALA A 495 -1.78 -14.28 3.64
N LYS A 496 -2.17 -13.49 2.63
CA LYS A 496 -1.30 -12.53 1.94
C LYS A 496 -0.69 -11.50 2.89
N VAL A 497 -1.49 -10.93 3.80
CA VAL A 497 -1.04 -9.93 4.78
C VAL A 497 -0.01 -10.54 5.73
N VAL A 498 -0.33 -11.69 6.32
CA VAL A 498 0.55 -12.37 7.29
C VAL A 498 1.87 -12.80 6.64
N ARG A 499 1.80 -13.37 5.44
CA ARG A 499 2.96 -13.82 4.67
C ARG A 499 3.85 -12.66 4.26
N SER A 500 3.27 -11.59 3.71
CA SER A 500 4.01 -10.40 3.27
C SER A 500 4.67 -9.69 4.43
N ALA A 501 3.99 -9.59 5.58
CA ALA A 501 4.57 -9.03 6.81
C ALA A 501 5.82 -9.80 7.24
N LEU A 502 5.77 -11.14 7.24
CA LEU A 502 6.92 -11.97 7.59
C LEU A 502 8.06 -11.82 6.58
N GLN A 503 7.77 -11.86 5.28
CA GLN A 503 8.78 -11.77 4.22
C GLN A 503 9.50 -10.42 4.23
N ASN A 504 8.76 -9.31 4.36
CA ASN A 504 9.34 -7.97 4.40
C ASN A 504 10.16 -7.74 5.67
N ALA A 505 9.65 -8.20 6.83
CA ALA A 505 10.38 -8.15 8.09
C ALA A 505 11.70 -8.92 8.02
N ALA A 506 11.67 -10.15 7.50
CA ALA A 506 12.85 -11.00 7.40
C ALA A 506 13.88 -10.48 6.39
N SER A 507 13.43 -9.91 5.26
CA SER A 507 14.32 -9.30 4.27
C SER A 507 15.17 -8.19 4.89
N ILE A 508 14.54 -7.26 5.61
CA ILE A 508 15.25 -6.16 6.25
C ILE A 508 16.08 -6.65 7.45
N ALA A 509 15.55 -7.59 8.26
CA ALA A 509 16.32 -8.17 9.36
C ALA A 509 17.59 -8.87 8.87
N ALA A 510 17.52 -9.62 7.77
CA ALA A 510 18.69 -10.27 7.19
C ALA A 510 19.76 -9.27 6.72
N LEU A 511 19.35 -8.15 6.11
CA LEU A 511 20.25 -7.06 5.74
C LEU A 511 20.86 -6.39 6.97
N PHE A 512 20.06 -6.16 7.99
CA PHE A 512 20.49 -5.57 9.26
C PHE A 512 21.59 -6.43 9.93
N LEU A 513 21.38 -7.74 10.02
CA LEU A 513 22.32 -8.67 10.63
C LEU A 513 23.65 -8.79 9.87
N THR A 514 23.64 -8.59 8.55
CA THR A 514 24.83 -8.63 7.70
C THR A 514 25.57 -7.28 7.62
N THR A 515 25.05 -6.23 8.27
CA THR A 515 25.69 -4.91 8.27
C THR A 515 26.92 -4.89 9.19
N GLU A 516 28.05 -4.44 8.65
CA GLU A 516 29.33 -4.30 9.33
C GLU A 516 29.70 -2.84 9.59
N ALA A 517 29.31 -1.94 8.67
CA ALA A 517 29.61 -0.52 8.77
C ALA A 517 28.39 0.33 8.45
N VAL A 518 28.26 1.46 9.11
CA VAL A 518 27.24 2.48 8.82
C VAL A 518 27.93 3.78 8.44
N VAL A 519 27.52 4.36 7.33
CA VAL A 519 28.01 5.64 6.81
C VAL A 519 26.87 6.65 6.84
N ALA A 520 26.91 7.59 7.76
CA ALA A 520 25.90 8.60 7.97
C ALA A 520 26.40 10.01 7.59
N ASP A 521 25.51 10.92 7.29
CA ASP A 521 25.84 12.34 7.13
C ASP A 521 26.10 12.96 8.52
N LYS A 522 27.18 13.77 8.60
CA LYS A 522 27.44 14.52 9.82
C LYS A 522 26.40 15.64 9.95
N PRO A 523 25.69 15.74 11.09
CA PRO A 523 24.76 16.84 11.32
C PRO A 523 25.44 18.19 11.13
N GLU A 524 24.83 19.07 10.36
CA GLU A 524 25.29 20.45 10.27
C GLU A 524 25.02 21.14 11.62
N LYS A 525 26.08 21.69 12.23
CA LYS A 525 25.88 22.59 13.38
C LYS A 525 25.03 23.76 12.91
N ALA A 526 23.88 23.97 13.51
CA ALA A 526 23.09 25.16 13.30
C ALA A 526 24.05 26.36 13.47
N SER A 527 24.29 27.10 12.37
CA SER A 527 25.04 28.33 12.43
C SER A 527 24.27 29.27 13.36
N ALA A 528 24.86 29.62 14.51
CA ALA A 528 24.29 30.62 15.38
C ALA A 528 23.98 31.86 14.52
N PRO A 529 22.83 32.51 14.68
CA PRO A 529 22.54 33.73 13.96
C PRO A 529 23.68 34.70 14.24
N ALA A 530 24.31 35.21 13.17
CA ALA A 530 25.38 36.21 13.28
C ALA A 530 24.84 37.34 14.12
N GLY A 531 25.38 37.48 15.34
CA GLY A 531 24.97 38.54 16.25
C GLY A 531 25.11 39.87 15.55
N GLY A 532 24.00 40.58 15.42
CA GLY A 532 23.99 41.93 14.91
C GLY A 532 24.95 42.76 15.73
N ALA A 533 25.93 43.37 15.07
CA ALA A 533 26.80 44.36 15.69
C ALA A 533 25.92 45.45 16.32
N PRO A 534 26.22 45.91 17.55
CA PRO A 534 25.49 47.03 18.11
C PRO A 534 25.77 48.28 17.26
N ASP A 535 24.72 48.85 16.70
CA ASP A 535 24.73 50.15 16.08
C ASP A 535 25.09 51.20 17.17
N MET A 536 26.33 51.63 17.20
CA MET A 536 26.77 52.72 17.99
C MET A 536 26.28 54.03 17.34
N GLY A 537 25.09 54.45 17.74
CA GLY A 537 24.53 55.75 17.36
C GLY A 537 25.53 56.88 17.62
N GLY A 538 25.97 57.51 16.51
CA GLY A 538 26.65 58.79 16.55
C GLY A 538 25.65 59.86 16.91
N MET A 539 25.85 60.56 18.02
CA MET A 539 25.39 61.92 18.24
C MET A 539 26.00 62.82 17.19
N ASP A 540 25.23 63.76 16.66
CA ASP A 540 25.49 65.19 16.80
C ASP A 540 24.61 66.03 15.86
N PHE A 541 24.09 67.09 16.54
CA PHE A 541 23.49 68.41 16.12
C PHE A 541 22.06 68.37 15.51
#